data_c8f5797e7f92e4054b92d43d4640ad01
#
_entry.id   c8f5797e7f92e4054b92d43d4640ad01
#
_cell.length_a   1.000
_cell.length_b   1.000
_cell.length_c   1.000
_cell.angle_alpha   90.00
_cell.angle_beta   90.00
_cell.angle_gamma   90.00
#
_symmetry.space_group_name_H-M   'P 1'
#
loop_
_entity.id
_entity.type
_entity.pdbx_description
1 polymer ?
#
loop_
_entity_poly.entity_id
_entity_poly.type
_entity_poly.pdbx_seq_one_letter_code
_entity_poly.pdbx_strand_id
1 'polypeptide(L)'
;MSTLLGTTLNGRYRLEARIGTGGMSSVYRAIDETLERPVAIKLMNREIATDSDQLERFRREARAVAQLSHPHIVGVIDYGEDQDRPYIVLEYVEGETLKERIRRNGELDVAEAVAYAIEIARALGCAHARHIVHRDVKPQNVLIDEEGTAKVTDFGIARSLDDDGLTADGRVLGTTDYVSPEQALGHDVTGQSDLYSLGIVLFEMLTGGVPFRGENQVAVAMKHVREELPDVQALRPEVSASLAAVIDRATAKDLHERYRSDEELIADLEDVLALEAARAGSATGEATTVLRTLPSRARRRVPLRVRSRPAWIALTAVLVVAALVAGIVLLGDRTHRGTGTERTAGSAAMTPVGLNSDAATDYDPLGDDVEHADQTAFAIDGNPSTVWTTESYTTGDLQKAGVGLALDAAPGAVFRQLRVHTPTPGFSAQVYVSDSASLPDTVPDPAWTLVATASSVASKQTISLDTAGRRSRWVLLWITALPTGGRVAISELSLFR
;
A
#
# COMPACT_ATOMS: atom_id res chain seq x y z
N MET A 1 26.41 -24.45 -28.32
CA MET A 1 24.95 -24.21 -28.36
C MET A 1 24.55 -24.15 -29.83
N SER A 2 23.87 -25.18 -30.36
CA SER A 2 23.38 -25.12 -31.76
C SER A 2 22.28 -24.03 -31.81
N THR A 3 22.43 -23.11 -32.74
CA THR A 3 21.43 -22.07 -32.99
C THR A 3 20.18 -22.74 -33.59
N LEU A 4 19.06 -22.70 -32.86
CA LEU A 4 17.76 -23.17 -33.34
C LEU A 4 17.18 -22.29 -34.46
N LEU A 5 17.85 -21.20 -34.78
CA LEU A 5 17.45 -20.28 -35.84
C LEU A 5 17.50 -20.98 -37.19
N GLY A 6 16.46 -20.80 -37.98
CA GLY A 6 16.28 -21.48 -39.28
C GLY A 6 15.69 -22.88 -39.20
N THR A 7 15.49 -23.44 -37.97
CA THR A 7 14.79 -24.76 -37.87
C THR A 7 13.28 -24.55 -37.92
N THR A 8 12.58 -25.56 -38.45
CA THR A 8 11.13 -25.59 -38.57
C THR A 8 10.57 -26.58 -37.56
N LEU A 9 9.74 -26.14 -36.60
CA LEU A 9 9.06 -26.99 -35.64
C LEU A 9 7.84 -27.64 -36.31
N ASN A 10 7.73 -28.97 -36.17
CA ASN A 10 6.66 -29.79 -36.76
C ASN A 10 6.38 -29.51 -38.24
N GLY A 11 7.43 -29.10 -39.01
CA GLY A 11 7.29 -28.79 -40.43
C GLY A 11 6.39 -27.59 -40.75
N ARG A 12 6.10 -26.73 -39.76
CA ARG A 12 5.17 -25.62 -39.92
C ARG A 12 5.73 -24.27 -39.44
N TYR A 13 6.39 -24.21 -38.28
CA TYR A 13 6.79 -22.95 -37.65
C TYR A 13 8.30 -22.76 -37.79
N ARG A 14 8.75 -21.92 -38.73
CA ARG A 14 10.16 -21.63 -38.96
C ARG A 14 10.67 -20.52 -38.05
N LEU A 15 11.62 -20.85 -37.15
CA LEU A 15 12.19 -19.92 -36.20
C LEU A 15 13.15 -18.91 -36.86
N GLU A 16 12.88 -17.60 -36.72
CA GLU A 16 13.66 -16.54 -37.38
C GLU A 16 14.59 -15.80 -36.44
N ALA A 17 14.10 -15.40 -35.27
CA ALA A 17 14.85 -14.64 -34.28
C ALA A 17 14.44 -15.00 -32.86
N ARG A 18 15.39 -15.01 -31.94
CA ARG A 18 15.06 -15.12 -30.52
C ARG A 18 14.77 -13.71 -29.98
N ILE A 19 13.55 -13.49 -29.47
CA ILE A 19 13.05 -12.21 -28.97
C ILE A 19 12.96 -12.15 -27.45
N GLY A 20 13.04 -13.31 -26.75
CA GLY A 20 13.04 -13.34 -25.29
C GLY A 20 13.72 -14.58 -24.72
N THR A 21 14.19 -14.49 -23.48
CA THR A 21 14.78 -15.61 -22.74
C THR A 21 14.31 -15.54 -21.29
N GLY A 22 13.68 -16.62 -20.81
CA GLY A 22 13.25 -16.81 -19.44
C GLY A 22 13.92 -18.03 -18.81
N GLY A 23 13.68 -18.26 -17.53
CA GLY A 23 14.25 -19.41 -16.80
C GLY A 23 13.82 -20.75 -17.39
N MET A 24 12.52 -20.91 -17.74
CA MET A 24 11.93 -22.17 -18.20
C MET A 24 11.82 -22.26 -19.73
N SER A 25 11.78 -21.15 -20.45
CA SER A 25 11.48 -21.10 -21.88
C SER A 25 12.22 -19.96 -22.57
N SER A 26 12.35 -20.08 -23.89
CA SER A 26 12.82 -19.02 -24.77
C SER A 26 11.73 -18.65 -25.78
N VAL A 27 11.57 -17.37 -26.07
CA VAL A 27 10.56 -16.88 -27.01
C VAL A 27 11.25 -16.53 -28.34
N TYR A 28 10.68 -17.01 -29.42
CA TYR A 28 11.16 -16.79 -30.79
C TYR A 28 10.11 -16.11 -31.63
N ARG A 29 10.50 -15.16 -32.47
CA ARG A 29 9.74 -14.79 -33.64
C ARG A 29 9.85 -15.93 -34.66
N ALA A 30 8.74 -16.34 -35.24
CA ALA A 30 8.68 -17.40 -36.23
C ALA A 30 7.68 -17.07 -37.34
N ILE A 31 7.78 -17.77 -38.45
CA ILE A 31 6.77 -17.74 -39.54
C ILE A 31 5.96 -19.05 -39.50
N ASP A 32 4.64 -18.94 -39.43
CA ASP A 32 3.73 -20.02 -39.75
C ASP A 32 3.72 -20.21 -41.26
N GLU A 33 4.50 -21.16 -41.77
CA GLU A 33 4.65 -21.40 -43.23
C GLU A 33 3.36 -21.86 -43.90
N THR A 34 2.37 -22.33 -43.12
CA THR A 34 1.06 -22.73 -43.66
C THR A 34 0.13 -21.54 -43.87
N LEU A 35 0.16 -20.56 -42.97
CA LEU A 35 -0.72 -19.39 -43.01
C LEU A 35 0.03 -18.12 -43.42
N GLU A 36 1.33 -18.21 -43.71
CA GLU A 36 2.21 -17.13 -44.18
C GLU A 36 2.14 -15.88 -43.27
N ARG A 37 2.14 -16.08 -41.94
CA ARG A 37 2.06 -15.00 -40.98
C ARG A 37 3.11 -15.10 -39.89
N PRO A 38 3.55 -13.99 -39.30
CA PRO A 38 4.41 -14.02 -38.12
C PRO A 38 3.66 -14.53 -36.89
N VAL A 39 4.35 -15.29 -36.04
CA VAL A 39 3.88 -15.80 -34.76
C VAL A 39 5.01 -15.71 -33.72
N ALA A 40 4.67 -15.69 -32.44
CA ALA A 40 5.63 -15.85 -31.38
C ALA A 40 5.60 -17.30 -30.85
N ILE A 41 6.76 -17.92 -30.71
CA ILE A 41 6.89 -19.28 -30.21
C ILE A 41 7.56 -19.29 -28.85
N LYS A 42 6.82 -19.62 -27.79
CA LYS A 42 7.37 -19.87 -26.45
C LYS A 42 7.78 -21.34 -26.38
N LEU A 43 9.08 -21.59 -26.51
CA LEU A 43 9.66 -22.93 -26.58
C LEU A 43 10.31 -23.28 -25.25
N MET A 44 9.89 -24.41 -24.66
CA MET A 44 10.45 -24.87 -23.38
C MET A 44 11.95 -25.23 -23.51
N ASN A 45 12.75 -24.90 -22.50
CA ASN A 45 14.17 -25.23 -22.48
C ASN A 45 14.36 -26.75 -22.31
N ARG A 46 15.30 -27.35 -23.06
CA ARG A 46 15.48 -28.80 -23.13
C ARG A 46 15.79 -29.44 -21.75
N GLU A 47 16.54 -28.73 -20.93
CA GLU A 47 16.93 -29.18 -19.57
C GLU A 47 15.73 -29.30 -18.65
N ILE A 48 14.69 -28.50 -18.88
CA ILE A 48 13.48 -28.41 -18.06
C ILE A 48 12.38 -29.32 -18.62
N ALA A 49 12.38 -29.62 -19.92
CA ALA A 49 11.40 -30.49 -20.56
C ALA A 49 11.40 -31.94 -20.03
N THR A 50 12.45 -32.35 -19.30
CA THR A 50 12.55 -33.65 -18.63
C THR A 50 11.91 -33.66 -17.23
N ASP A 51 11.59 -32.48 -16.66
CA ASP A 51 10.91 -32.33 -15.38
C ASP A 51 9.40 -32.40 -15.58
N SER A 52 8.76 -33.45 -15.05
CA SER A 52 7.33 -33.69 -15.21
C SER A 52 6.46 -32.56 -14.64
N ASP A 53 6.87 -31.95 -13.53
CA ASP A 53 6.12 -30.91 -12.83
C ASP A 53 6.19 -29.59 -13.62
N GLN A 54 7.34 -29.24 -14.15
CA GLN A 54 7.52 -28.08 -15.02
C GLN A 54 6.76 -28.25 -16.35
N LEU A 55 6.77 -29.44 -16.90
CA LEU A 55 6.03 -29.76 -18.11
C LEU A 55 4.50 -29.63 -17.91
N GLU A 56 3.99 -30.14 -16.81
CA GLU A 56 2.55 -30.03 -16.49
C GLU A 56 2.16 -28.55 -16.23
N ARG A 57 3.01 -27.77 -15.56
CA ARG A 57 2.81 -26.32 -15.37
C ARG A 57 2.73 -25.60 -16.71
N PHE A 58 3.67 -25.86 -17.61
CA PHE A 58 3.69 -25.25 -18.95
C PHE A 58 2.43 -25.59 -19.77
N ARG A 59 1.96 -26.86 -19.72
CA ARG A 59 0.71 -27.28 -20.36
C ARG A 59 -0.52 -26.63 -19.73
N ARG A 60 -0.53 -26.47 -18.43
CA ARG A 60 -1.64 -25.82 -17.69
C ARG A 60 -1.73 -24.34 -18.05
N GLU A 61 -0.58 -23.64 -18.12
CA GLU A 61 -0.50 -22.25 -18.59
C GLU A 61 -1.11 -22.11 -19.99
N ALA A 62 -0.65 -22.93 -20.94
CA ALA A 62 -1.18 -22.90 -22.31
C ALA A 62 -2.70 -23.08 -22.37
N ARG A 63 -3.23 -24.07 -21.61
CA ARG A 63 -4.69 -24.36 -21.60
C ARG A 63 -5.50 -23.23 -20.98
N ALA A 64 -5.00 -22.59 -19.95
CA ALA A 64 -5.71 -21.52 -19.26
C ALA A 64 -5.76 -20.25 -20.13
N VAL A 65 -4.61 -19.83 -20.71
CA VAL A 65 -4.56 -18.66 -21.59
C VAL A 65 -5.33 -18.88 -22.88
N ALA A 66 -5.36 -20.13 -23.42
CA ALA A 66 -6.14 -20.45 -24.62
C ALA A 66 -7.67 -20.25 -24.47
N GLN A 67 -8.17 -20.14 -23.22
CA GLN A 67 -9.58 -19.81 -22.95
C GLN A 67 -9.86 -18.31 -22.98
N LEU A 68 -8.81 -17.48 -22.98
CA LEU A 68 -8.93 -16.02 -22.98
C LEU A 68 -8.95 -15.50 -24.42
N SER A 69 -9.94 -14.66 -24.71
CA SER A 69 -10.03 -13.91 -25.97
C SER A 69 -10.40 -12.47 -25.65
N HIS A 70 -9.43 -11.58 -25.79
CA HIS A 70 -9.60 -10.17 -25.48
C HIS A 70 -8.61 -9.32 -26.28
N PRO A 71 -8.96 -8.10 -26.76
CA PRO A 71 -8.05 -7.28 -27.55
C PRO A 71 -6.74 -6.92 -26.83
N HIS A 72 -6.76 -6.85 -25.49
CA HIS A 72 -5.61 -6.52 -24.65
C HIS A 72 -4.95 -7.76 -24.00
N ILE A 73 -5.16 -8.96 -24.56
CA ILE A 73 -4.46 -10.19 -24.16
C ILE A 73 -3.80 -10.79 -25.38
N VAL A 74 -2.54 -11.18 -25.28
CA VAL A 74 -1.84 -11.91 -26.33
C VAL A 74 -2.47 -13.28 -26.51
N GLY A 75 -3.05 -13.53 -27.69
CA GLY A 75 -3.81 -14.74 -27.99
C GLY A 75 -2.92 -15.97 -28.14
N VAL A 76 -3.36 -17.12 -27.60
CA VAL A 76 -2.79 -18.43 -27.90
C VAL A 76 -3.40 -18.93 -29.22
N ILE A 77 -2.53 -19.28 -30.15
CA ILE A 77 -2.90 -19.77 -31.49
C ILE A 77 -2.88 -21.31 -31.55
N ASP A 78 -1.83 -21.90 -30.95
CA ASP A 78 -1.62 -23.37 -31.05
C ASP A 78 -0.70 -23.82 -29.89
N TYR A 79 -0.67 -25.13 -29.67
CA TYR A 79 0.26 -25.85 -28.81
C TYR A 79 0.81 -27.06 -29.53
N GLY A 80 2.12 -27.29 -29.42
CA GLY A 80 2.75 -28.44 -30.03
C GLY A 80 3.94 -28.95 -29.24
N GLU A 81 4.50 -30.06 -29.75
CA GLU A 81 5.72 -30.67 -29.24
C GLU A 81 6.60 -31.09 -30.41
N ASP A 82 7.88 -30.71 -30.37
CA ASP A 82 8.87 -31.09 -31.38
C ASP A 82 10.14 -31.61 -30.71
N GLN A 83 10.58 -32.83 -31.04
CA GLN A 83 11.77 -33.47 -30.43
C GLN A 83 11.74 -33.46 -28.90
N ASP A 84 10.63 -33.88 -28.28
CA ASP A 84 10.38 -33.90 -26.84
C ASP A 84 10.46 -32.50 -26.18
N ARG A 85 10.23 -31.46 -26.96
CA ARG A 85 10.20 -30.06 -26.46
C ARG A 85 8.81 -29.45 -26.77
N PRO A 86 8.02 -29.21 -25.77
CA PRO A 86 6.75 -28.52 -25.92
C PRO A 86 6.96 -27.02 -26.23
N TYR A 87 6.03 -26.52 -27.04
CA TYR A 87 6.00 -25.09 -27.39
C TYR A 87 4.56 -24.57 -27.45
N ILE A 88 4.39 -23.28 -27.18
CA ILE A 88 3.13 -22.56 -27.33
C ILE A 88 3.30 -21.58 -28.48
N VAL A 89 2.34 -21.55 -29.39
CA VAL A 89 2.26 -20.57 -30.47
C VAL A 89 1.35 -19.43 -30.03
N LEU A 90 1.87 -18.24 -30.03
CA LEU A 90 1.20 -17.03 -29.61
C LEU A 90 1.05 -16.05 -30.76
N GLU A 91 0.11 -15.13 -30.63
CA GLU A 91 0.05 -13.93 -31.46
C GLU A 91 1.40 -13.21 -31.40
N TYR A 92 1.95 -12.84 -32.57
CA TYR A 92 3.12 -11.95 -32.61
C TYR A 92 2.66 -10.52 -32.56
N VAL A 93 3.06 -9.81 -31.51
CA VAL A 93 2.82 -8.38 -31.35
C VAL A 93 4.08 -7.65 -31.81
N GLU A 94 3.95 -6.88 -32.89
CA GLU A 94 5.03 -6.02 -33.36
C GLU A 94 5.04 -4.74 -32.53
N GLY A 95 6.19 -4.47 -31.88
CA GLY A 95 6.31 -3.34 -30.95
C GLY A 95 7.39 -3.57 -29.89
N GLU A 96 7.19 -3.02 -28.71
CA GLU A 96 8.14 -3.08 -27.59
C GLU A 96 7.44 -3.49 -26.29
N THR A 97 8.19 -3.87 -25.27
CA THR A 97 7.63 -4.05 -23.93
C THR A 97 7.37 -2.68 -23.28
N LEU A 98 6.37 -2.60 -22.41
CA LEU A 98 6.13 -1.40 -21.59
C LEU A 98 7.38 -1.04 -20.76
N LYS A 99 8.19 -2.04 -20.35
CA LYS A 99 9.46 -1.79 -19.65
C LYS A 99 10.49 -1.06 -20.52
N GLU A 100 10.59 -1.43 -21.80
CA GLU A 100 11.47 -0.75 -22.76
C GLU A 100 10.98 0.66 -23.02
N ARG A 101 9.68 0.87 -23.15
CA ARG A 101 9.06 2.20 -23.31
C ARG A 101 9.33 3.11 -22.11
N ILE A 102 9.16 2.62 -20.88
CA ILE A 102 9.51 3.36 -19.65
C ILE A 102 11.00 3.70 -19.62
N ARG A 103 11.87 2.72 -19.92
CA ARG A 103 13.33 2.97 -19.93
C ARG A 103 13.77 3.99 -20.97
N ARG A 104 13.12 4.01 -22.13
CA ARG A 104 13.45 4.94 -23.22
C ARG A 104 12.97 6.35 -22.91
N ASN A 105 11.77 6.49 -22.35
CA ASN A 105 11.12 7.78 -22.14
C ASN A 105 11.41 8.38 -20.75
N GLY A 106 11.83 7.54 -19.77
CA GLY A 106 11.83 7.88 -18.38
C GLY A 106 10.43 7.73 -17.80
N GLU A 107 9.74 8.85 -17.57
CA GLU A 107 8.32 8.89 -17.22
C GLU A 107 7.45 9.01 -18.48
N LEU A 108 6.26 8.40 -18.46
CA LEU A 108 5.30 8.50 -19.55
C LEU A 108 4.39 9.70 -19.34
N ASP A 109 3.74 10.19 -20.41
CA ASP A 109 2.64 11.15 -20.29
C ASP A 109 1.55 10.60 -19.37
N VAL A 110 0.94 11.48 -18.55
CA VAL A 110 -0.05 11.05 -17.56
C VAL A 110 -1.26 10.37 -18.20
N ALA A 111 -1.77 10.95 -19.29
CA ALA A 111 -2.93 10.39 -19.99
C ALA A 111 -2.59 9.06 -20.68
N GLU A 112 -1.38 8.93 -21.24
CA GLU A 112 -0.85 7.69 -21.81
C GLU A 112 -0.74 6.59 -20.74
N ALA A 113 -0.14 6.89 -19.58
CA ALA A 113 0.00 5.95 -18.47
C ALA A 113 -1.36 5.45 -17.96
N VAL A 114 -2.34 6.35 -17.82
CA VAL A 114 -3.70 5.99 -17.40
C VAL A 114 -4.40 5.14 -18.47
N ALA A 115 -4.23 5.46 -19.76
CA ALA A 115 -4.79 4.69 -20.86
C ALA A 115 -4.27 3.23 -20.84
N TYR A 116 -2.96 3.04 -20.71
CA TYR A 116 -2.39 1.68 -20.56
C TYR A 116 -2.88 0.96 -19.30
N ALA A 117 -3.01 1.65 -18.18
CA ALA A 117 -3.54 1.05 -16.96
C ALA A 117 -4.99 0.54 -17.16
N ILE A 118 -5.84 1.28 -17.88
CA ILE A 118 -7.21 0.86 -18.23
C ILE A 118 -7.18 -0.40 -19.12
N GLU A 119 -6.34 -0.42 -20.14
CA GLU A 119 -6.22 -1.55 -21.07
C GLU A 119 -5.74 -2.81 -20.37
N ILE A 120 -4.73 -2.69 -19.49
CA ILE A 120 -4.22 -3.78 -18.66
C ILE A 120 -5.31 -4.25 -17.69
N ALA A 121 -6.01 -3.35 -16.99
CA ALA A 121 -7.09 -3.70 -16.08
C ALA A 121 -8.24 -4.45 -16.79
N ARG A 122 -8.59 -4.06 -18.02
CA ARG A 122 -9.58 -4.78 -18.85
C ARG A 122 -9.12 -6.19 -19.21
N ALA A 123 -7.83 -6.37 -19.51
CA ALA A 123 -7.23 -7.68 -19.75
C ALA A 123 -7.31 -8.57 -18.51
N LEU A 124 -6.92 -8.02 -17.35
CA LEU A 124 -6.98 -8.71 -16.06
C LEU A 124 -8.42 -9.10 -15.70
N GLY A 125 -9.38 -8.18 -15.84
CA GLY A 125 -10.80 -8.46 -15.58
C GLY A 125 -11.38 -9.56 -16.46
N CYS A 126 -10.95 -9.67 -17.74
CA CYS A 126 -11.31 -10.78 -18.60
C CYS A 126 -10.80 -12.13 -18.08
N ALA A 127 -9.60 -12.18 -17.49
CA ALA A 127 -9.00 -13.36 -16.89
C ALA A 127 -9.66 -13.69 -15.53
N HIS A 128 -9.85 -12.70 -14.66
CA HIS A 128 -10.47 -12.86 -13.34
C HIS A 128 -11.90 -13.37 -13.42
N ALA A 129 -12.67 -12.94 -14.43
CA ALA A 129 -14.01 -13.47 -14.71
C ALA A 129 -14.02 -14.99 -15.04
N ARG A 130 -12.86 -15.55 -15.36
CA ARG A 130 -12.65 -16.99 -15.60
C ARG A 130 -11.84 -17.66 -14.48
N HIS A 131 -11.71 -17.00 -13.33
CA HIS A 131 -10.93 -17.46 -12.18
C HIS A 131 -9.44 -17.69 -12.48
N ILE A 132 -8.90 -16.94 -13.44
CA ILE A 132 -7.48 -16.96 -13.81
C ILE A 132 -6.86 -15.68 -13.25
N VAL A 133 -5.93 -15.83 -12.29
CA VAL A 133 -5.13 -14.75 -11.72
C VAL A 133 -3.79 -14.73 -12.43
N HIS A 134 -3.31 -13.53 -12.81
CA HIS A 134 -2.07 -13.38 -13.57
C HIS A 134 -0.81 -13.65 -12.72
N ARG A 135 -0.76 -13.18 -11.47
CA ARG A 135 0.30 -13.39 -10.47
C ARG A 135 1.69 -12.80 -10.79
N ASP A 136 1.92 -12.28 -11.99
CA ASP A 136 3.21 -11.72 -12.42
C ASP A 136 2.99 -10.46 -13.29
N VAL A 137 2.09 -9.56 -12.87
CA VAL A 137 1.81 -8.28 -13.55
C VAL A 137 3.01 -7.37 -13.38
N LYS A 138 3.67 -7.05 -14.50
CA LYS A 138 4.86 -6.19 -14.55
C LYS A 138 5.06 -5.63 -15.96
N PRO A 139 5.80 -4.54 -16.15
CA PRO A 139 5.96 -3.90 -17.46
C PRO A 139 6.63 -4.79 -18.52
N GLN A 140 7.40 -5.80 -18.11
CA GLN A 140 8.01 -6.76 -19.03
C GLN A 140 6.98 -7.70 -19.67
N ASN A 141 5.84 -7.92 -18.99
CA ASN A 141 4.74 -8.80 -19.42
C ASN A 141 3.60 -8.00 -20.08
N VAL A 142 3.84 -6.75 -20.45
CA VAL A 142 2.92 -5.92 -21.24
C VAL A 142 3.64 -5.49 -22.50
N LEU A 143 3.06 -5.82 -23.65
CA LEU A 143 3.54 -5.43 -24.98
C LEU A 143 2.74 -4.22 -25.45
N ILE A 144 3.41 -3.26 -26.05
CA ILE A 144 2.79 -2.10 -26.71
C ILE A 144 3.04 -2.28 -28.20
N ASP A 145 1.96 -2.40 -28.95
CA ASP A 145 2.04 -2.54 -30.41
C ASP A 145 2.34 -1.20 -31.13
N GLU A 146 2.56 -1.25 -32.43
CA GLU A 146 2.84 -0.04 -33.24
C GLU A 146 1.70 0.98 -33.24
N GLU A 147 0.48 0.55 -32.93
CA GLU A 147 -0.72 1.41 -32.83
C GLU A 147 -0.86 2.04 -31.44
N GLY A 148 0.03 1.72 -30.49
CA GLY A 148 0.01 2.22 -29.12
C GLY A 148 -1.00 1.48 -28.21
N THR A 149 -1.35 0.21 -28.54
CA THR A 149 -2.29 -0.60 -27.74
C THR A 149 -1.52 -1.55 -26.82
N ALA A 150 -1.89 -1.59 -25.54
CA ALA A 150 -1.28 -2.51 -24.60
C ALA A 150 -1.93 -3.92 -24.69
N LYS A 151 -1.07 -4.94 -24.66
CA LYS A 151 -1.46 -6.36 -24.61
C LYS A 151 -0.70 -7.09 -23.51
N VAL A 152 -1.43 -7.72 -22.60
CA VAL A 152 -0.85 -8.52 -21.48
C VAL A 152 -0.47 -9.91 -21.99
N THR A 153 0.71 -10.37 -21.61
CA THR A 153 1.24 -11.70 -21.94
C THR A 153 1.78 -12.39 -20.69
N ASP A 154 2.14 -13.66 -20.81
CA ASP A 154 2.80 -14.46 -19.76
C ASP A 154 2.00 -14.52 -18.45
N PHE A 155 0.71 -14.94 -18.52
CA PHE A 155 -0.07 -15.24 -17.34
C PHE A 155 0.63 -16.32 -16.49
N GLY A 156 1.02 -15.92 -15.27
CA GLY A 156 1.89 -16.70 -14.37
C GLY A 156 1.25 -17.94 -13.71
N ILE A 157 0.42 -18.67 -14.46
CA ILE A 157 -0.29 -19.87 -13.97
C ILE A 157 0.69 -21.01 -13.61
N ALA A 158 1.92 -20.92 -14.13
CA ALA A 158 3.01 -21.84 -13.79
C ALA A 158 3.60 -21.59 -12.38
N ARG A 159 3.33 -20.44 -11.76
CA ARG A 159 3.65 -20.19 -10.34
C ARG A 159 2.58 -20.85 -9.48
N SER A 160 2.87 -22.00 -8.88
CA SER A 160 1.99 -22.63 -7.90
C SER A 160 2.14 -21.95 -6.54
N LEU A 161 1.17 -22.15 -5.64
CA LEU A 161 1.18 -21.66 -4.26
C LEU A 161 2.45 -22.03 -3.49
N ASP A 162 3.15 -23.10 -3.91
CA ASP A 162 4.42 -23.55 -3.32
C ASP A 162 5.63 -22.71 -3.78
N ASP A 163 5.50 -21.93 -4.88
CA ASP A 163 6.55 -21.06 -5.41
C ASP A 163 6.33 -19.57 -5.06
N ASP A 164 5.16 -19.21 -4.55
CA ASP A 164 4.72 -17.81 -4.25
C ASP A 164 4.99 -17.42 -2.79
N GLY A 165 6.19 -17.64 -2.29
CA GLY A 165 6.56 -17.18 -0.95
C GLY A 165 8.07 -17.17 -0.80
N LEU A 166 8.55 -16.61 0.33
CA LEU A 166 9.90 -16.92 0.79
C LEU A 166 9.97 -18.44 0.94
N THR A 167 10.70 -19.12 0.03
CA THR A 167 10.99 -20.54 0.21
C THR A 167 11.67 -20.71 1.56
N ALA A 168 11.53 -21.88 2.21
CA ALA A 168 12.18 -22.20 3.49
C ALA A 168 13.70 -21.90 3.49
N ASP A 169 14.30 -21.79 2.28
CA ASP A 169 15.70 -21.44 2.07
C ASP A 169 15.94 -19.93 1.84
N GLY A 170 14.90 -19.05 2.01
CA GLY A 170 15.04 -17.60 1.82
C GLY A 170 15.30 -17.17 0.38
N ARG A 171 15.04 -18.02 -0.63
CA ARG A 171 15.15 -17.67 -2.03
C ARG A 171 13.79 -17.25 -2.58
N VAL A 172 13.74 -16.07 -3.17
CA VAL A 172 12.59 -15.59 -3.94
C VAL A 172 12.89 -15.82 -5.41
N LEU A 173 12.04 -16.59 -6.10
CA LEU A 173 12.22 -16.84 -7.52
C LEU A 173 11.54 -15.74 -8.34
N GLY A 174 12.31 -14.88 -8.99
CA GLY A 174 11.82 -13.84 -9.89
C GLY A 174 11.95 -12.40 -9.37
N THR A 175 11.44 -11.44 -10.12
CA THR A 175 11.47 -10.01 -9.78
C THR A 175 10.41 -9.71 -8.72
N THR A 176 10.82 -9.13 -7.59
CA THR A 176 9.94 -8.78 -6.47
C THR A 176 9.45 -7.34 -6.48
N ASP A 177 9.84 -6.57 -7.50
CA ASP A 177 9.56 -5.13 -7.57
C ASP A 177 8.06 -4.78 -7.70
N TYR A 178 7.21 -5.77 -8.06
CA TYR A 178 5.77 -5.59 -8.28
C TYR A 178 4.93 -6.56 -7.44
N VAL A 179 5.55 -7.31 -6.54
CA VAL A 179 4.89 -8.35 -5.75
C VAL A 179 3.86 -7.73 -4.79
N SER A 180 2.68 -8.34 -4.68
CA SER A 180 1.71 -7.90 -3.68
C SER A 180 2.10 -8.33 -2.26
N PRO A 181 1.61 -7.63 -1.20
CA PRO A 181 1.88 -8.01 0.19
C PRO A 181 1.53 -9.47 0.51
N GLU A 182 0.37 -9.94 0.04
CA GLU A 182 -0.09 -11.31 0.24
C GLU A 182 0.78 -12.35 -0.49
N GLN A 183 1.26 -12.04 -1.70
CA GLN A 183 2.23 -12.90 -2.39
C GLN A 183 3.57 -12.97 -1.64
N ALA A 184 4.07 -11.82 -1.16
CA ALA A 184 5.31 -11.78 -0.40
C ALA A 184 5.23 -12.58 0.90
N LEU A 185 4.04 -12.71 1.50
CA LEU A 185 3.78 -13.47 2.72
C LEU A 185 3.37 -14.93 2.46
N GLY A 186 3.19 -15.34 1.19
CA GLY A 186 2.71 -16.68 0.86
C GLY A 186 1.23 -16.92 1.22
N HIS A 187 0.43 -15.85 1.27
CA HIS A 187 -1.01 -15.94 1.49
C HIS A 187 -1.75 -16.17 0.16
N ASP A 188 -3.07 -16.40 0.25
CA ASP A 188 -3.91 -16.60 -0.92
C ASP A 188 -3.86 -15.42 -1.88
N VAL A 189 -3.52 -15.71 -3.15
CA VAL A 189 -3.40 -14.73 -4.23
C VAL A 189 -4.69 -14.69 -5.03
N THR A 190 -5.26 -13.49 -5.15
CA THR A 190 -6.53 -13.24 -5.84
C THR A 190 -6.37 -12.17 -6.93
N GLY A 191 -7.44 -11.83 -7.64
CA GLY A 191 -7.42 -10.72 -8.60
C GLY A 191 -6.99 -9.39 -7.97
N GLN A 192 -7.25 -9.17 -6.68
CA GLN A 192 -6.79 -7.97 -5.97
C GLN A 192 -5.26 -7.88 -5.87
N SER A 193 -4.55 -9.02 -5.93
CA SER A 193 -3.09 -9.06 -6.01
C SER A 193 -2.58 -8.48 -7.34
N ASP A 194 -3.24 -8.81 -8.44
CA ASP A 194 -2.92 -8.26 -9.76
C ASP A 194 -3.22 -6.76 -9.83
N LEU A 195 -4.31 -6.31 -9.18
CA LEU A 195 -4.63 -4.87 -9.10
C LEU A 195 -3.60 -4.08 -8.29
N TYR A 196 -3.03 -4.67 -7.23
CA TYR A 196 -1.90 -4.08 -6.51
C TYR A 196 -0.68 -3.94 -7.42
N SER A 197 -0.31 -5.02 -8.11
CA SER A 197 0.83 -5.02 -9.03
C SER A 197 0.63 -4.01 -10.17
N LEU A 198 -0.59 -3.87 -10.69
CA LEU A 198 -0.94 -2.84 -11.67
C LEU A 198 -0.77 -1.41 -11.10
N GLY A 199 -1.14 -1.19 -9.83
CA GLY A 199 -0.88 0.07 -9.13
C GLY A 199 0.61 0.42 -9.09
N ILE A 200 1.49 -0.56 -8.83
CA ILE A 200 2.95 -0.39 -8.86
C ILE A 200 3.45 -0.11 -10.29
N VAL A 201 2.90 -0.79 -11.30
CA VAL A 201 3.21 -0.52 -12.72
C VAL A 201 2.82 0.91 -13.09
N LEU A 202 1.64 1.37 -12.67
CA LEU A 202 1.17 2.74 -12.92
C LEU A 202 2.06 3.77 -12.24
N PHE A 203 2.47 3.51 -10.99
CA PHE A 203 3.45 4.35 -10.31
C PHE A 203 4.77 4.45 -11.09
N GLU A 204 5.30 3.32 -11.59
CA GLU A 204 6.53 3.32 -12.38
C GLU A 204 6.37 4.04 -13.72
N MET A 205 5.24 3.88 -14.41
CA MET A 205 4.96 4.63 -15.64
C MET A 205 5.00 6.14 -15.42
N LEU A 206 4.50 6.60 -14.28
CA LEU A 206 4.43 8.02 -13.95
C LEU A 206 5.74 8.60 -13.42
N THR A 207 6.59 7.81 -12.75
CA THR A 207 7.80 8.29 -12.06
C THR A 207 9.12 7.81 -12.70
N GLY A 208 9.04 6.91 -13.69
CA GLY A 208 10.21 6.29 -14.33
C GLY A 208 10.93 5.26 -13.46
N GLY A 209 10.44 4.97 -12.26
CA GLY A 209 11.09 4.04 -11.34
C GLY A 209 10.13 3.29 -10.41
N VAL A 210 10.58 2.14 -9.93
CA VAL A 210 9.84 1.37 -8.93
C VAL A 210 9.89 2.05 -7.57
N PRO A 211 8.80 1.96 -6.75
CA PRO A 211 8.71 2.67 -5.48
C PRO A 211 9.68 2.14 -4.42
N PHE A 212 9.95 0.83 -4.44
CA PHE A 212 10.78 0.19 -3.43
C PHE A 212 12.06 -0.37 -4.03
N ARG A 213 13.19 -0.14 -3.35
CA ARG A 213 14.50 -0.68 -3.68
C ARG A 213 15.13 -1.27 -2.42
N GLY A 214 15.92 -2.32 -2.55
CA GLY A 214 16.57 -2.98 -1.43
C GLY A 214 17.87 -3.68 -1.84
N GLU A 215 18.66 -4.11 -0.85
CA GLU A 215 19.91 -4.81 -1.07
C GLU A 215 19.71 -6.21 -1.70
N ASN A 216 18.55 -6.78 -1.51
CA ASN A 216 18.17 -8.08 -2.07
C ASN A 216 16.66 -8.15 -2.32
N GLN A 217 16.22 -9.19 -3.02
CA GLN A 217 14.82 -9.40 -3.37
C GLN A 217 13.90 -9.53 -2.15
N VAL A 218 14.37 -10.16 -1.06
CA VAL A 218 13.61 -10.30 0.19
C VAL A 218 13.37 -8.94 0.83
N ALA A 219 14.38 -8.07 0.87
CA ALA A 219 14.23 -6.71 1.40
C ALA A 219 13.20 -5.91 0.58
N VAL A 220 13.19 -6.03 -0.75
CA VAL A 220 12.18 -5.38 -1.62
C VAL A 220 10.78 -5.94 -1.33
N ALA A 221 10.62 -7.27 -1.25
CA ALA A 221 9.35 -7.91 -0.95
C ALA A 221 8.80 -7.46 0.42
N MET A 222 9.66 -7.35 1.45
CA MET A 222 9.25 -6.88 2.77
C MET A 222 8.84 -5.41 2.79
N LYS A 223 9.38 -4.58 1.91
CA LYS A 223 8.92 -3.20 1.75
C LYS A 223 7.50 -3.14 1.17
N HIS A 224 7.15 -4.00 0.21
CA HIS A 224 5.76 -4.11 -0.25
C HIS A 224 4.79 -4.48 0.87
N VAL A 225 5.25 -5.23 1.88
CA VAL A 225 4.43 -5.58 3.06
C VAL A 225 4.31 -4.43 4.06
N ARG A 226 5.40 -3.69 4.31
CA ARG A 226 5.52 -2.81 5.48
C ARG A 226 5.54 -1.32 5.16
N GLU A 227 6.15 -0.92 4.02
CA GLU A 227 6.34 0.49 3.71
C GLU A 227 5.16 1.05 2.91
N GLU A 228 4.74 2.26 3.23
CA GLU A 228 3.78 3.01 2.44
C GLU A 228 4.38 3.37 1.08
N LEU A 229 3.50 3.51 0.08
CA LEU A 229 3.94 3.97 -1.24
C LEU A 229 4.42 5.42 -1.13
N PRO A 230 5.57 5.78 -1.73
CA PRO A 230 5.97 7.18 -1.83
C PRO A 230 4.89 8.02 -2.51
N ASP A 231 4.65 9.23 -2.02
CA ASP A 231 3.68 10.14 -2.62
C ASP A 231 4.07 10.47 -4.06
N VAL A 232 3.24 10.00 -5.01
CA VAL A 232 3.46 10.22 -6.45
C VAL A 232 3.46 11.70 -6.81
N GLN A 233 2.67 12.54 -6.11
CA GLN A 233 2.61 14.00 -6.35
C GLN A 233 3.88 14.71 -5.85
N ALA A 234 4.55 14.19 -4.82
CA ALA A 234 5.85 14.70 -4.39
C ALA A 234 6.95 14.43 -5.41
N LEU A 235 6.86 13.32 -6.16
CA LEU A 235 7.80 12.95 -7.22
C LEU A 235 7.43 13.62 -8.56
N ARG A 236 6.14 13.71 -8.87
CA ARG A 236 5.59 14.28 -10.09
C ARG A 236 4.38 15.17 -9.78
N PRO A 237 4.58 16.50 -9.55
CA PRO A 237 3.52 17.43 -9.14
C PRO A 237 2.38 17.60 -10.15
N GLU A 238 2.58 17.21 -11.42
CA GLU A 238 1.55 17.28 -12.46
C GLU A 238 0.45 16.25 -12.30
N VAL A 239 0.72 15.15 -11.58
CA VAL A 239 -0.27 14.10 -11.30
C VAL A 239 -1.40 14.68 -10.47
N SER A 240 -2.65 14.44 -10.90
CA SER A 240 -3.82 14.92 -10.15
C SER A 240 -4.01 14.20 -8.82
N ALA A 241 -4.63 14.88 -7.86
CA ALA A 241 -4.98 14.25 -6.58
C ALA A 241 -5.95 13.06 -6.75
N SER A 242 -6.78 13.06 -7.82
CA SER A 242 -7.64 11.92 -8.14
C SER A 242 -6.84 10.72 -8.62
N LEU A 243 -5.81 10.91 -9.47
CA LEU A 243 -4.94 9.83 -9.91
C LEU A 243 -4.08 9.30 -8.76
N ALA A 244 -3.54 10.19 -7.92
CA ALA A 244 -2.81 9.78 -6.71
C ALA A 244 -3.68 8.91 -5.80
N ALA A 245 -4.93 9.31 -5.56
CA ALA A 245 -5.87 8.52 -4.75
C ALA A 245 -6.21 7.14 -5.36
N VAL A 246 -6.26 7.02 -6.69
CA VAL A 246 -6.42 5.73 -7.39
C VAL A 246 -5.21 4.82 -7.14
N ILE A 247 -4.01 5.38 -7.25
CA ILE A 247 -2.76 4.63 -7.01
C ILE A 247 -2.69 4.18 -5.55
N ASP A 248 -2.94 5.08 -4.60
CA ASP A 248 -2.93 4.77 -3.16
C ASP A 248 -3.93 3.65 -2.84
N ARG A 249 -5.14 3.73 -3.39
CA ARG A 249 -6.16 2.70 -3.18
C ARG A 249 -5.78 1.37 -3.84
N ALA A 250 -5.25 1.35 -5.05
CA ALA A 250 -4.80 0.13 -5.72
C ALA A 250 -3.66 -0.55 -4.95
N THR A 251 -2.76 0.24 -4.33
CA THR A 251 -1.60 -0.25 -3.59
C THR A 251 -1.79 -0.32 -2.07
N ALA A 252 -3.03 -0.20 -1.59
CA ALA A 252 -3.35 -0.36 -0.17
C ALA A 252 -2.90 -1.75 0.34
N LYS A 253 -2.37 -1.79 1.57
CA LYS A 253 -1.86 -3.05 2.14
C LYS A 253 -3.00 -3.97 2.57
N ASP A 254 -4.06 -3.39 3.13
CA ASP A 254 -5.27 -4.12 3.47
C ASP A 254 -6.13 -4.36 2.22
N LEU A 255 -6.50 -5.64 1.98
CA LEU A 255 -7.38 -6.04 0.88
C LEU A 255 -8.76 -5.35 0.94
N HIS A 256 -9.26 -5.02 2.14
CA HIS A 256 -10.54 -4.33 2.31
C HIS A 256 -10.51 -2.86 1.87
N GLU A 257 -9.34 -2.23 1.90
CA GLU A 257 -9.12 -0.85 1.46
C GLU A 257 -8.84 -0.78 -0.05
N ARG A 258 -8.44 -1.89 -0.66
CA ARG A 258 -8.16 -2.02 -2.08
C ARG A 258 -9.44 -2.02 -2.95
N TYR A 259 -9.27 -1.91 -4.26
CA TYR A 259 -10.36 -2.17 -5.21
C TYR A 259 -10.84 -3.62 -5.09
N ARG A 260 -12.17 -3.80 -5.06
CA ARG A 260 -12.78 -5.14 -4.91
C ARG A 260 -12.91 -5.87 -6.23
N SER A 261 -12.91 -5.14 -7.33
CA SER A 261 -13.00 -5.69 -8.68
C SER A 261 -12.28 -4.81 -9.69
N ASP A 262 -11.98 -5.39 -10.84
CA ASP A 262 -11.39 -4.69 -11.99
C ASP A 262 -12.28 -3.56 -12.48
N GLU A 263 -13.61 -3.77 -12.52
CA GLU A 263 -14.58 -2.78 -13.00
C GLU A 263 -14.57 -1.53 -12.13
N GLU A 264 -14.36 -1.67 -10.81
CA GLU A 264 -14.28 -0.54 -9.90
C GLU A 264 -13.03 0.30 -10.18
N LEU A 265 -11.87 -0.34 -10.37
CA LEU A 265 -10.62 0.32 -10.74
C LEU A 265 -10.74 0.99 -12.13
N ILE A 266 -11.28 0.26 -13.12
CA ILE A 266 -11.45 0.79 -14.48
C ILE A 266 -12.33 2.04 -14.46
N ALA A 267 -13.43 2.05 -13.72
CA ALA A 267 -14.32 3.20 -13.63
C ALA A 267 -13.61 4.45 -13.09
N ASP A 268 -12.83 4.30 -12.01
CA ASP A 268 -12.08 5.40 -11.41
C ASP A 268 -10.97 5.89 -12.37
N LEU A 269 -10.27 4.98 -13.08
CA LEU A 269 -9.26 5.34 -14.07
C LEU A 269 -9.87 6.05 -15.31
N GLU A 270 -11.06 5.64 -15.78
CA GLU A 270 -11.77 6.28 -16.88
C GLU A 270 -12.19 7.72 -16.51
N ASP A 271 -12.66 7.93 -15.28
CA ASP A 271 -12.99 9.27 -14.77
C ASP A 271 -11.73 10.16 -14.69
N VAL A 272 -10.60 9.59 -14.23
CA VAL A 272 -9.30 10.28 -14.21
C VAL A 272 -8.83 10.61 -15.63
N LEU A 273 -8.89 9.67 -16.57
CA LEU A 273 -8.46 9.88 -17.95
C LEU A 273 -9.23 11.05 -18.60
N ALA A 274 -10.54 11.12 -18.37
CA ALA A 274 -11.37 12.21 -18.86
C ALA A 274 -10.93 13.58 -18.28
N LEU A 275 -10.55 13.59 -17.00
CA LEU A 275 -10.04 14.80 -16.34
C LEU A 275 -8.66 15.21 -16.88
N GLU A 276 -7.73 14.27 -17.04
CA GLU A 276 -6.36 14.54 -17.52
C GLU A 276 -6.38 14.97 -18.99
N ALA A 277 -7.19 14.34 -19.84
CA ALA A 277 -7.38 14.75 -21.23
C ALA A 277 -7.94 16.19 -21.35
N ALA A 278 -8.84 16.58 -20.44
CA ALA A 278 -9.36 17.94 -20.37
C ALA A 278 -8.29 18.95 -19.92
N ARG A 279 -7.39 18.57 -19.01
CA ARG A 279 -6.28 19.41 -18.53
C ARG A 279 -5.22 19.62 -19.59
N ALA A 280 -4.85 18.57 -20.32
CA ALA A 280 -3.82 18.63 -21.35
C ALA A 280 -4.23 19.49 -22.57
N GLY A 281 -5.51 19.79 -22.74
CA GLY A 281 -6.04 20.59 -23.89
C GLY A 281 -5.84 19.92 -25.25
N SER A 282 -5.20 18.76 -25.30
CA SER A 282 -4.99 17.90 -26.48
C SER A 282 -4.92 16.45 -26.02
N ALA A 283 -5.88 15.62 -26.43
CA ALA A 283 -5.78 14.20 -26.19
C ALA A 283 -4.59 13.62 -26.97
N THR A 284 -3.70 12.89 -26.31
CA THR A 284 -2.69 12.06 -26.99
C THR A 284 -3.39 11.01 -27.85
N GLY A 285 -2.71 10.44 -28.83
CA GLY A 285 -3.31 9.43 -29.72
C GLY A 285 -3.90 8.26 -28.95
N GLU A 286 -3.19 7.78 -27.90
CA GLU A 286 -3.58 6.67 -27.03
C GLU A 286 -4.82 7.02 -26.20
N ALA A 287 -4.82 8.16 -25.51
CA ALA A 287 -5.98 8.64 -24.74
C ALA A 287 -7.22 8.78 -25.64
N THR A 288 -7.04 9.25 -26.89
CA THR A 288 -8.14 9.37 -27.86
C THR A 288 -8.69 7.99 -28.24
N THR A 289 -7.84 6.99 -28.39
CA THR A 289 -8.26 5.61 -28.70
C THR A 289 -9.11 5.03 -27.59
N VAL A 290 -8.63 5.11 -26.32
CA VAL A 290 -9.39 4.65 -25.15
C VAL A 290 -10.71 5.41 -25.00
N LEU A 291 -10.71 6.76 -25.13
CA LEU A 291 -11.93 7.56 -25.05
C LEU A 291 -12.96 7.21 -26.13
N ARG A 292 -12.53 6.74 -27.32
CA ARG A 292 -13.45 6.28 -28.38
C ARG A 292 -14.09 4.93 -28.04
N THR A 293 -13.41 4.09 -27.26
CA THR A 293 -13.91 2.76 -26.87
C THR A 293 -14.81 2.79 -25.65
N LEU A 294 -14.90 3.93 -24.93
CA LEU A 294 -15.78 4.09 -23.78
C LEU A 294 -17.25 3.93 -24.17
N PRO A 295 -18.06 3.14 -23.43
CA PRO A 295 -19.49 3.03 -23.64
C PRO A 295 -20.15 4.41 -23.57
N SER A 296 -21.10 4.70 -24.45
CA SER A 296 -21.79 6.00 -24.55
C SER A 296 -22.49 6.44 -23.23
N ARG A 297 -22.68 5.54 -22.28
CA ARG A 297 -23.19 5.81 -20.93
C ARG A 297 -22.18 6.52 -20.03
N ALA A 298 -20.88 6.28 -20.19
CA ALA A 298 -19.83 6.95 -19.44
C ALA A 298 -19.71 8.43 -19.78
N ARG A 299 -20.03 8.83 -21.02
CA ARG A 299 -20.03 10.24 -21.45
C ARG A 299 -21.05 11.14 -20.73
N ARG A 300 -22.02 10.59 -20.01
CA ARG A 300 -23.10 11.36 -19.34
C ARG A 300 -22.97 11.46 -17.83
N ARG A 301 -21.95 10.86 -17.22
CA ARG A 301 -21.76 10.94 -15.78
C ARG A 301 -20.35 11.48 -15.51
N VAL A 302 -20.29 12.78 -15.33
CA VAL A 302 -19.29 13.40 -14.47
C VAL A 302 -19.97 13.51 -13.09
N PRO A 303 -19.79 12.55 -12.19
CA PRO A 303 -19.99 12.83 -10.80
C PRO A 303 -18.60 12.94 -10.20
N LEU A 304 -18.13 14.16 -10.07
CA LEU A 304 -17.32 14.52 -8.93
C LEU A 304 -18.09 14.09 -7.68
N ARG A 305 -18.01 12.82 -7.31
CA ARG A 305 -18.18 12.41 -5.93
C ARG A 305 -16.90 12.74 -5.17
N VAL A 306 -16.51 13.97 -5.21
CA VAL A 306 -16.12 14.61 -3.97
C VAL A 306 -17.31 14.34 -3.06
N ARG A 307 -17.14 13.51 -2.07
CA ARG A 307 -18.08 13.29 -1.00
C ARG A 307 -18.20 14.60 -0.22
N SER A 308 -18.76 15.63 -0.88
CA SER A 308 -19.27 16.79 -0.21
C SER A 308 -20.37 16.22 0.68
N ARG A 309 -20.08 16.13 1.97
CA ARG A 309 -21.12 15.99 2.97
C ARG A 309 -22.20 16.96 2.55
N PRO A 310 -23.45 16.51 2.32
CA PRO A 310 -24.47 17.35 1.72
C PRO A 310 -24.57 18.64 2.53
N ALA A 311 -24.64 19.76 1.82
CA ALA A 311 -24.67 21.10 2.41
C ALA A 311 -25.76 21.25 3.49
N TRP A 312 -26.78 20.42 3.48
CA TRP A 312 -27.81 20.36 4.52
C TRP A 312 -27.30 19.78 5.86
N ILE A 313 -26.26 18.92 5.91
CA ILE A 313 -25.70 18.48 7.20
C ILE A 313 -24.95 19.66 7.83
N ALA A 314 -24.30 20.49 7.03
CA ALA A 314 -23.74 21.75 7.52
C ALA A 314 -24.85 22.73 7.91
N LEU A 315 -25.90 22.84 7.11
CA LEU A 315 -27.05 23.72 7.41
C LEU A 315 -27.82 23.24 8.65
N THR A 316 -28.05 21.93 8.80
CA THR A 316 -28.70 21.40 10.01
C THR A 316 -27.83 21.53 11.23
N ALA A 317 -26.52 21.35 11.13
CA ALA A 317 -25.59 21.62 12.24
C ALA A 317 -25.59 23.10 12.66
N VAL A 318 -25.61 24.03 11.70
CA VAL A 318 -25.72 25.46 11.97
C VAL A 318 -27.07 25.80 12.62
N LEU A 319 -28.16 25.22 12.14
CA LEU A 319 -29.52 25.44 12.73
C LEU A 319 -29.64 24.85 14.13
N VAL A 320 -29.04 23.68 14.40
CA VAL A 320 -29.01 23.09 15.76
C VAL A 320 -28.17 23.94 16.71
N VAL A 321 -27.04 24.43 16.26
CA VAL A 321 -26.20 25.36 17.06
C VAL A 321 -26.94 26.68 17.31
N ALA A 322 -27.61 27.23 16.31
CA ALA A 322 -28.40 28.45 16.44
C ALA A 322 -29.60 28.25 17.39
N ALA A 323 -30.29 27.10 17.33
CA ALA A 323 -31.36 26.76 18.23
C ALA A 323 -30.88 26.52 19.68
N LEU A 324 -29.70 25.93 19.85
CA LEU A 324 -29.06 25.78 21.18
C LEU A 324 -28.66 27.13 21.77
N VAL A 325 -28.08 28.02 20.97
CA VAL A 325 -27.72 29.36 21.40
C VAL A 325 -28.98 30.19 21.74
N ALA A 326 -30.02 30.11 20.90
CA ALA A 326 -31.29 30.75 21.18
C ALA A 326 -31.96 30.20 22.44
N GLY A 327 -31.91 28.86 22.66
CA GLY A 327 -32.39 28.21 23.88
C GLY A 327 -31.65 28.65 25.13
N ILE A 328 -30.32 28.76 25.03
CA ILE A 328 -29.45 29.27 26.12
C ILE A 328 -29.76 30.75 26.42
N VAL A 329 -29.97 31.58 25.39
CA VAL A 329 -30.30 33.01 25.57
C VAL A 329 -31.68 33.17 26.18
N LEU A 330 -32.70 32.38 25.75
CA LEU A 330 -34.07 32.41 26.27
C LEU A 330 -34.20 31.83 27.69
N LEU A 331 -33.34 30.85 28.04
CA LEU A 331 -33.28 30.33 29.44
C LEU A 331 -32.40 31.25 30.34
N GLY A 332 -31.40 31.93 29.77
CA GLY A 332 -30.58 32.88 30.50
C GLY A 332 -31.30 34.13 30.94
N ASP A 333 -32.32 34.57 30.18
CA ASP A 333 -33.05 35.81 30.50
C ASP A 333 -34.10 35.64 31.66
N ARG A 334 -34.26 34.41 32.19
CA ARG A 334 -35.15 34.13 33.34
C ARG A 334 -34.46 34.03 34.69
N THR A 335 -33.14 34.21 34.78
CA THR A 335 -32.40 34.03 36.04
C THR A 335 -31.51 35.19 36.44
N HIS A 336 -31.66 36.39 35.90
CA HIS A 336 -30.86 37.55 36.37
C HIS A 336 -31.73 38.55 37.18
N ARG A 337 -31.86 38.23 38.45
CA ARG A 337 -31.89 39.21 39.52
C ARG A 337 -31.03 38.69 40.67
N GLY A 338 -29.79 39.15 40.74
CA GLY A 338 -28.87 38.83 41.82
C GLY A 338 -27.44 39.29 41.51
N THR A 339 -27.03 40.38 42.07
CA THR A 339 -25.72 41.01 42.03
C THR A 339 -24.57 40.08 42.44
N GLY A 340 -23.49 40.05 41.67
CA GLY A 340 -22.22 39.43 42.09
C GLY A 340 -21.19 39.38 40.97
N THR A 341 -20.19 40.24 41.04
CA THR A 341 -19.04 40.30 40.15
C THR A 341 -18.18 39.05 40.28
N GLU A 342 -18.15 38.19 39.27
CA GLU A 342 -17.06 37.20 39.16
C GLU A 342 -16.41 37.25 37.76
N ARG A 343 -15.08 37.37 37.84
CA ARG A 343 -14.19 37.43 36.68
C ARG A 343 -14.23 36.11 35.92
N THR A 344 -14.56 36.15 34.64
CA THR A 344 -14.34 35.07 33.67
C THR A 344 -12.84 34.81 33.56
N ALA A 345 -12.38 33.70 34.11
CA ALA A 345 -11.03 33.19 33.85
C ALA A 345 -10.93 32.81 32.37
N GLY A 346 -10.12 33.50 31.64
CA GLY A 346 -9.76 33.18 30.26
C GLY A 346 -9.17 31.79 30.17
N SER A 347 -9.58 31.02 29.17
CA SER A 347 -8.93 29.78 28.75
C SER A 347 -7.45 30.10 28.48
N ALA A 348 -6.58 29.73 29.41
CA ALA A 348 -5.13 29.88 29.23
C ALA A 348 -4.71 28.97 28.05
N ALA A 349 -4.06 29.56 27.06
CA ALA A 349 -3.48 28.80 25.95
C ALA A 349 -2.48 27.78 26.53
N MET A 350 -2.71 26.48 26.23
CA MET A 350 -1.82 25.40 26.66
C MET A 350 -0.47 25.54 25.99
N THR A 351 0.60 25.53 26.79
CA THR A 351 1.97 25.69 26.29
C THR A 351 2.68 24.34 26.31
N PRO A 352 3.30 23.92 25.20
CA PRO A 352 4.07 22.67 25.17
C PRO A 352 5.28 22.79 26.12
N VAL A 353 5.63 21.68 26.75
CA VAL A 353 6.82 21.52 27.57
C VAL A 353 7.94 21.00 26.67
N GLY A 354 9.04 21.75 26.55
CA GLY A 354 10.22 21.27 25.83
C GLY A 354 10.87 20.12 26.60
N LEU A 355 11.04 18.97 25.97
CA LEU A 355 11.80 17.85 26.49
C LEU A 355 13.17 17.80 25.79
N ASN A 356 14.20 17.42 26.53
CA ASN A 356 15.50 17.15 25.92
C ASN A 356 15.47 15.82 25.17
N SER A 357 16.37 15.61 24.23
CA SER A 357 16.45 14.37 23.43
C SER A 357 16.73 13.09 24.23
N ASP A 358 17.23 13.24 25.45
CA ASP A 358 17.54 12.18 26.42
C ASP A 358 16.52 12.09 27.57
N ALA A 359 15.40 12.81 27.46
CA ALA A 359 14.40 12.89 28.51
C ALA A 359 13.51 11.64 28.63
N ALA A 360 13.49 10.78 27.61
CA ALA A 360 12.69 9.55 27.63
C ALA A 360 13.54 8.35 28.02
N THR A 361 13.04 7.58 28.98
CA THR A 361 13.69 6.33 29.46
C THR A 361 12.65 5.23 29.44
N ASP A 362 13.03 4.04 28.98
CA ASP A 362 12.19 2.86 29.12
C ASP A 362 11.99 2.51 30.59
N TYR A 363 10.83 1.97 30.91
CA TYR A 363 10.47 1.70 32.29
C TYR A 363 9.83 0.33 32.39
N ASP A 364 10.65 -0.65 32.79
CA ASP A 364 10.28 -2.06 32.94
C ASP A 364 10.82 -2.66 34.27
N PRO A 365 10.36 -2.15 35.42
CA PRO A 365 10.92 -2.55 36.73
C PRO A 365 10.62 -4.00 37.14
N LEU A 366 9.84 -4.74 36.38
CA LEU A 366 9.40 -6.13 36.66
C LEU A 366 9.84 -7.11 35.57
N GLY A 367 10.59 -6.66 34.58
CA GLY A 367 11.11 -7.44 33.48
C GLY A 367 12.63 -7.63 33.52
N ASP A 368 13.23 -7.72 32.35
CA ASP A 368 14.68 -7.84 32.16
C ASP A 368 15.38 -6.53 31.81
N ASP A 369 14.69 -5.39 31.98
CA ASP A 369 15.14 -4.03 31.67
C ASP A 369 15.48 -3.80 30.19
N VAL A 370 14.83 -4.51 29.23
CA VAL A 370 15.17 -4.45 27.80
C VAL A 370 13.94 -4.16 26.91
N GLU A 371 13.21 -3.08 27.16
CA GLU A 371 12.11 -2.63 26.32
C GLU A 371 12.61 -1.62 25.25
N HIS A 372 13.58 -2.02 24.44
CA HIS A 372 14.19 -1.20 23.38
C HIS A 372 14.66 0.18 23.90
N ALA A 373 15.48 0.18 24.94
CA ALA A 373 16.06 1.39 25.57
C ALA A 373 16.79 2.30 24.58
N ASP A 374 17.34 1.75 23.50
CA ASP A 374 18.00 2.46 22.40
C ASP A 374 17.02 3.28 21.51
N GLN A 375 15.71 3.05 21.63
CA GLN A 375 14.67 3.70 20.81
C GLN A 375 13.85 4.75 21.59
N THR A 376 14.10 4.95 22.88
CA THR A 376 13.28 5.83 23.74
C THR A 376 13.23 7.27 23.23
N ALA A 377 14.33 7.77 22.68
CA ALA A 377 14.40 9.09 22.07
C ALA A 377 13.41 9.30 20.92
N PHE A 378 13.04 8.23 20.19
CA PHE A 378 12.09 8.28 19.07
C PHE A 378 10.66 8.64 19.51
N ALA A 379 10.33 8.42 20.79
CA ALA A 379 9.02 8.79 21.32
C ALA A 379 8.86 10.30 21.59
N ILE A 380 9.93 11.09 21.48
CA ILE A 380 9.94 12.53 21.79
C ILE A 380 10.72 13.39 20.79
N ASP A 381 11.13 12.82 19.64
CA ASP A 381 11.99 13.50 18.66
C ASP A 381 11.23 14.42 17.68
N GLY A 382 9.91 14.48 17.79
CA GLY A 382 9.05 15.27 16.90
C GLY A 382 8.87 14.68 15.50
N ASN A 383 9.36 13.46 15.26
CA ASN A 383 9.27 12.78 13.98
C ASN A 383 8.26 11.61 14.06
N PRO A 384 7.08 11.73 13.46
CA PRO A 384 6.06 10.68 13.54
C PRO A 384 6.41 9.37 12.79
N SER A 385 7.55 9.36 12.07
CA SER A 385 8.02 8.18 11.33
C SER A 385 8.95 7.28 12.16
N THR A 386 9.46 7.78 13.27
CA THR A 386 10.25 7.02 14.24
C THR A 386 9.34 6.52 15.35
N VAL A 387 9.66 5.36 15.94
CA VAL A 387 8.84 4.77 17.00
C VAL A 387 9.72 4.12 18.06
N TRP A 388 9.33 4.28 19.33
CA TRP A 388 9.72 3.35 20.39
C TRP A 388 8.71 2.20 20.44
N THR A 389 9.15 0.98 20.72
CA THR A 389 8.27 -0.18 20.82
C THR A 389 8.53 -0.98 22.08
N THR A 390 7.46 -1.55 22.63
CA THR A 390 7.62 -2.64 23.64
C THR A 390 8.17 -3.89 22.96
N GLU A 391 8.63 -4.84 23.75
CA GLU A 391 8.83 -6.21 23.28
C GLU A 391 7.54 -6.81 22.70
N SER A 392 7.68 -7.93 21.97
CA SER A 392 6.55 -8.66 21.40
C SER A 392 6.11 -9.79 22.32
N TYR A 393 4.89 -9.68 22.85
CA TYR A 393 4.28 -10.65 23.76
C TYR A 393 3.41 -11.65 22.98
N THR A 394 3.93 -12.84 22.75
CA THR A 394 3.30 -13.89 21.93
C THR A 394 1.97 -14.40 22.49
N THR A 395 1.72 -14.23 23.78
CA THR A 395 0.47 -14.62 24.46
C THR A 395 -0.62 -13.54 24.39
N GLY A 396 -0.28 -12.33 23.91
CA GLY A 396 -1.19 -11.17 23.91
C GLY A 396 -1.35 -10.50 25.27
N ASP A 397 -0.76 -11.04 26.34
CA ASP A 397 -0.74 -10.49 27.70
C ASP A 397 0.68 -10.13 28.13
N LEU A 398 0.82 -9.02 28.86
CA LEU A 398 2.12 -8.53 29.35
C LEU A 398 2.84 -9.51 30.30
N GLN A 399 2.14 -10.46 30.94
CA GLN A 399 2.64 -11.37 31.97
C GLN A 399 3.34 -10.68 33.16
N LYS A 400 3.27 -9.36 33.23
CA LYS A 400 3.79 -8.45 34.26
C LYS A 400 2.79 -7.31 34.48
N ALA A 401 2.92 -6.52 35.55
CA ALA A 401 1.95 -5.49 35.90
C ALA A 401 1.86 -4.36 34.88
N GLY A 402 2.85 -4.21 34.03
CA GLY A 402 2.90 -3.20 32.98
C GLY A 402 4.31 -2.95 32.46
N VAL A 403 4.44 -2.06 31.51
CA VAL A 403 5.68 -1.57 30.91
C VAL A 403 5.44 -0.18 30.36
N GLY A 404 6.43 0.68 30.25
CA GLY A 404 6.17 2.04 29.75
C GLY A 404 7.37 2.91 29.47
N LEU A 405 7.10 4.20 29.30
CA LEU A 405 8.07 5.25 29.08
C LEU A 405 7.96 6.30 30.19
N ALA A 406 9.08 6.58 30.87
CA ALA A 406 9.23 7.69 31.81
C ALA A 406 9.85 8.90 31.12
N LEU A 407 9.27 10.08 31.33
CA LEU A 407 9.72 11.36 30.78
C LEU A 407 10.27 12.26 31.90
N ASP A 408 11.55 12.68 31.82
CA ASP A 408 12.15 13.68 32.67
C ASP A 408 11.88 15.08 32.12
N ALA A 409 10.98 15.79 32.74
CA ALA A 409 10.65 17.16 32.36
C ALA A 409 11.31 18.19 33.31
N ALA A 410 12.56 17.93 33.75
CA ALA A 410 13.31 18.86 34.60
C ALA A 410 13.31 20.32 34.06
N PRO A 411 13.16 21.34 34.87
CA PRO A 411 13.06 21.37 36.34
C PRO A 411 11.66 21.09 36.89
N GLY A 412 10.78 20.47 36.14
CA GLY A 412 9.41 20.11 36.46
C GLY A 412 8.39 21.23 36.18
N ALA A 413 7.14 20.83 35.94
CA ALA A 413 6.03 21.73 35.65
C ALA A 413 4.71 21.19 36.22
N VAL A 414 3.64 22.00 36.15
CA VAL A 414 2.26 21.54 36.38
C VAL A 414 1.72 21.06 35.05
N PHE A 415 1.66 19.76 34.87
CA PHE A 415 1.17 19.16 33.62
C PHE A 415 -0.36 19.14 33.62
N ARG A 416 -0.94 19.43 32.47
CA ARG A 416 -2.39 19.41 32.24
C ARG A 416 -2.84 18.40 31.17
N GLN A 417 -1.97 18.13 30.20
CA GLN A 417 -2.27 17.16 29.12
C GLN A 417 -1.01 16.42 28.70
N LEU A 418 -1.22 15.15 28.34
CA LEU A 418 -0.29 14.30 27.60
C LEU A 418 -0.93 13.96 26.25
N ARG A 419 -0.24 14.24 25.16
CA ARG A 419 -0.62 13.75 23.84
C ARG A 419 0.20 12.53 23.50
N VAL A 420 -0.50 11.49 23.01
CA VAL A 420 0.09 10.22 22.58
C VAL A 420 -0.24 10.04 21.11
N HIS A 421 0.79 9.85 20.29
CA HIS A 421 0.64 9.36 18.92
C HIS A 421 1.17 7.93 18.85
N THR A 422 0.37 7.02 18.31
CA THR A 422 0.70 5.59 18.22
C THR A 422 0.19 4.99 16.93
N PRO A 423 1.02 4.21 16.23
CA PRO A 423 0.56 3.38 15.10
C PRO A 423 -0.16 2.10 15.55
N THR A 424 -0.13 1.75 16.86
CA THR A 424 -0.77 0.54 17.43
C THR A 424 -1.86 0.92 18.44
N PRO A 425 -3.01 1.46 18.00
CA PRO A 425 -4.09 1.86 18.91
C PRO A 425 -4.74 0.65 19.60
N GLY A 426 -5.49 0.91 20.68
CA GLY A 426 -6.28 -0.11 21.37
C GLY A 426 -5.67 -0.64 22.66
N PHE A 427 -4.46 -0.24 23.02
CA PHE A 427 -3.86 -0.58 24.31
C PHE A 427 -4.45 0.24 25.46
N SER A 428 -4.32 -0.28 26.70
CA SER A 428 -4.70 0.45 27.91
C SER A 428 -3.46 1.01 28.60
N ALA A 429 -3.57 2.23 29.12
CA ALA A 429 -2.47 2.88 29.84
C ALA A 429 -2.95 3.70 31.03
N GLN A 430 -2.07 3.85 32.00
CA GLN A 430 -2.18 4.75 33.15
C GLN A 430 -1.08 5.81 33.06
N VAL A 431 -1.38 7.02 33.49
CA VAL A 431 -0.39 8.09 33.54
C VAL A 431 -0.13 8.44 34.99
N TYR A 432 1.13 8.37 35.37
CA TYR A 432 1.61 8.72 36.70
C TYR A 432 2.51 9.97 36.64
N VAL A 433 2.59 10.68 37.72
CA VAL A 433 3.54 11.81 37.90
C VAL A 433 4.29 11.68 39.22
N SER A 434 5.53 12.17 39.24
CA SER A 434 6.36 12.20 40.45
C SER A 434 7.20 13.48 40.49
N ASP A 435 7.46 14.00 41.68
CA ASP A 435 8.37 15.10 41.95
C ASP A 435 9.71 14.65 42.54
N SER A 436 9.95 13.33 42.57
CA SER A 436 11.18 12.76 43.08
C SER A 436 12.43 13.26 42.34
N ALA A 437 13.55 13.38 43.07
CA ALA A 437 14.84 13.80 42.50
C ALA A 437 15.40 12.78 41.49
N SER A 438 15.12 11.48 41.66
CA SER A 438 15.43 10.37 40.76
C SER A 438 14.14 9.70 40.31
N LEU A 439 14.21 8.96 39.20
CA LEU A 439 13.12 8.11 38.72
C LEU A 439 12.80 7.06 39.80
N PRO A 440 11.53 6.91 40.26
CA PRO A 440 11.16 5.85 41.19
C PRO A 440 11.32 4.47 40.58
N ASP A 441 11.79 3.49 41.35
CA ASP A 441 12.23 2.18 40.82
C ASP A 441 11.09 1.19 40.50
N THR A 442 9.87 1.41 41.02
CA THR A 442 8.73 0.46 40.82
C THR A 442 7.38 1.14 40.67
N VAL A 443 6.40 0.41 40.11
CA VAL A 443 4.97 0.76 40.12
C VAL A 443 4.21 -0.46 40.64
N PRO A 444 3.37 -0.32 41.72
CA PRO A 444 3.09 0.90 42.49
C PRO A 444 4.20 1.28 43.46
N ASP A 445 4.49 2.56 43.58
CA ASP A 445 5.36 3.19 44.58
C ASP A 445 4.66 4.41 45.15
N PRO A 446 4.78 4.76 46.45
CA PRO A 446 4.20 5.96 47.04
C PRO A 446 4.68 7.28 46.42
N ALA A 447 5.83 7.28 45.74
CA ALA A 447 6.35 8.42 45.01
C ALA A 447 5.60 8.69 43.68
N TRP A 448 4.89 7.72 43.17
CA TRP A 448 4.04 7.89 41.97
C TRP A 448 2.62 8.31 42.37
N THR A 449 2.08 9.30 41.69
CA THR A 449 0.68 9.73 41.78
C THR A 449 -0.02 9.44 40.49
N LEU A 450 -1.05 8.61 40.49
CA LEU A 450 -1.90 8.34 39.31
C LEU A 450 -2.73 9.58 38.97
N VAL A 451 -2.61 10.12 37.76
CA VAL A 451 -3.28 11.34 37.31
C VAL A 451 -4.21 11.14 36.12
N ALA A 452 -4.14 10.01 35.44
CA ALA A 452 -5.09 9.66 34.38
C ALA A 452 -5.07 8.15 34.07
N THR A 453 -6.18 7.66 33.49
CA THR A 453 -6.30 6.29 32.95
C THR A 453 -6.98 6.36 31.59
N ALA A 454 -6.45 5.59 30.62
CA ALA A 454 -7.02 5.44 29.29
C ALA A 454 -7.23 3.93 29.02
N SER A 455 -8.49 3.49 28.86
CA SER A 455 -8.84 2.09 28.66
C SER A 455 -8.68 1.59 27.22
N SER A 456 -8.53 2.49 26.26
CA SER A 456 -8.25 2.20 24.85
C SER A 456 -7.68 3.46 24.21
N VAL A 457 -6.37 3.47 24.00
CA VAL A 457 -5.66 4.63 23.43
C VAL A 457 -5.89 4.65 21.92
N ALA A 458 -6.40 5.76 21.39
CA ALA A 458 -6.56 5.98 19.96
C ALA A 458 -5.22 6.34 19.28
N SER A 459 -5.13 6.24 17.95
CA SER A 459 -3.91 6.56 17.19
C SER A 459 -3.37 7.98 17.46
N LYS A 460 -4.25 8.91 17.79
CA LYS A 460 -3.94 10.26 18.31
C LYS A 460 -4.84 10.53 19.51
N GLN A 461 -4.29 10.43 20.69
CA GLN A 461 -5.02 10.59 21.94
C GLN A 461 -4.48 11.80 22.73
N THR A 462 -5.39 12.64 23.20
CA THR A 462 -5.08 13.65 24.23
C THR A 462 -5.65 13.19 25.55
N ILE A 463 -4.79 13.01 26.54
CA ILE A 463 -5.13 12.57 27.89
C ILE A 463 -5.03 13.79 28.81
N SER A 464 -6.14 14.15 29.46
CA SER A 464 -6.14 15.23 30.49
C SER A 464 -5.58 14.69 31.79
N LEU A 465 -4.65 15.42 32.39
CA LEU A 465 -3.96 15.04 33.62
C LEU A 465 -4.51 15.82 34.81
N ASP A 466 -5.04 15.13 35.81
CA ASP A 466 -5.49 15.71 37.06
C ASP A 466 -4.32 15.74 38.08
N THR A 467 -3.43 16.70 37.92
CA THR A 467 -2.29 16.89 38.81
C THR A 467 -2.61 17.68 40.08
N ALA A 468 -3.85 18.10 40.28
CA ALA A 468 -4.29 18.99 41.37
C ALA A 468 -3.40 20.24 41.52
N GLY A 469 -2.82 20.73 40.40
CA GLY A 469 -1.92 21.88 40.37
C GLY A 469 -0.51 21.63 40.96
N ARG A 470 -0.13 20.38 41.24
CA ARG A 470 1.21 20.04 41.74
C ARG A 470 2.24 20.08 40.63
N ARG A 471 3.42 20.56 40.92
CA ARG A 471 4.57 20.45 40.04
C ARG A 471 5.12 19.05 40.15
N SER A 472 5.48 18.47 39.01
CA SER A 472 6.12 17.17 38.96
C SER A 472 7.29 17.24 37.99
N ARG A 473 8.31 16.43 38.21
CA ARG A 473 9.46 16.28 37.31
C ARG A 473 9.25 15.15 36.34
N TRP A 474 8.79 13.99 36.84
CA TRP A 474 8.60 12.77 36.06
C TRP A 474 7.16 12.60 35.62
N VAL A 475 6.97 12.14 34.39
CA VAL A 475 5.69 11.69 33.87
C VAL A 475 5.89 10.29 33.27
N LEU A 476 5.15 9.31 33.73
CA LEU A 476 5.21 7.93 33.27
C LEU A 476 3.94 7.57 32.49
N LEU A 477 4.09 7.14 31.25
CA LEU A 477 3.05 6.44 30.51
C LEU A 477 3.22 4.93 30.77
N TRP A 478 2.35 4.35 31.60
CA TRP A 478 2.38 2.97 32.04
C TRP A 478 1.35 2.14 31.31
N ILE A 479 1.79 1.25 30.40
CA ILE A 479 0.95 0.39 29.58
C ILE A 479 0.55 -0.83 30.42
N THR A 480 -0.77 -1.05 30.57
CA THR A 480 -1.34 -2.12 31.42
C THR A 480 -2.03 -3.22 30.64
N ALA A 481 -2.34 -3.01 29.36
CA ALA A 481 -2.87 -4.04 28.46
C ALA A 481 -2.44 -3.74 27.03
N LEU A 482 -2.13 -4.79 26.28
CA LEU A 482 -1.68 -4.73 24.90
C LEU A 482 -2.86 -4.67 23.90
N PRO A 483 -2.66 -4.11 22.70
CA PRO A 483 -3.61 -4.26 21.61
C PRO A 483 -3.56 -5.69 21.04
N THR A 484 -4.48 -6.02 20.15
CA THR A 484 -4.57 -7.36 19.51
C THR A 484 -3.30 -7.83 18.80
N GLY A 485 -2.32 -6.92 18.55
CA GLY A 485 -1.03 -7.24 17.94
C GLY A 485 0.07 -7.67 18.93
N GLY A 486 -0.21 -7.72 20.24
CA GLY A 486 0.76 -8.17 21.27
C GLY A 486 1.98 -7.25 21.45
N ARG A 487 1.96 -6.02 20.90
CA ARG A 487 3.04 -5.03 21.00
C ARG A 487 2.46 -3.62 20.93
N VAL A 488 3.02 -2.68 21.69
CA VAL A 488 2.72 -1.25 21.58
C VAL A 488 3.88 -0.52 20.92
N ALA A 489 3.57 0.40 20.01
CA ALA A 489 4.51 1.34 19.42
C ALA A 489 4.05 2.78 19.73
N ILE A 490 4.97 3.64 20.13
CA ILE A 490 4.74 5.07 20.40
C ILE A 490 5.58 5.90 19.43
N SER A 491 4.94 6.71 18.59
CA SER A 491 5.64 7.58 17.65
C SER A 491 5.88 8.98 18.21
N GLU A 492 5.05 9.46 19.16
CA GLU A 492 5.27 10.78 19.74
C GLU A 492 4.54 10.92 21.07
N LEU A 493 5.23 11.45 22.07
CA LEU A 493 4.71 11.91 23.34
C LEU A 493 4.97 13.41 23.52
N SER A 494 3.95 14.19 23.79
CA SER A 494 4.08 15.63 24.02
C SER A 494 3.34 16.04 25.29
N LEU A 495 4.04 16.78 26.18
CA LEU A 495 3.50 17.30 27.43
C LEU A 495 3.07 18.77 27.30
N PHE A 496 1.99 19.14 27.98
CA PHE A 496 1.44 20.50 27.99
C PHE A 496 1.16 20.96 29.43
N ARG A 497 1.47 22.24 29.67
CA ARG A 497 1.24 22.93 30.93
C ARG A 497 0.24 24.07 30.81
#